data_19a5386e9da2a6e4cc90b54a1cb84fde
#
_entry.id   19a5386e9da2a6e4cc90b54a1cb84fde
#
_cell.length_a   1.000
_cell.length_b   1.000
_cell.length_c   1.000
_cell.angle_alpha   90.00
_cell.angle_beta   90.00
_cell.angle_gamma   90.00
#
_symmetry.space_group_name_H-M   'P 1'
#
loop_
_entity.id
_entity.type
_entity.pdbx_description
1 polymer ?
#
loop_
_entity_poly.entity_id
_entity_poly.type
_entity_poly.pdbx_seq_one_letter_code
_entity_poly.pdbx_strand_id
1 'polypeptide(L)'
;MFAAIRRYQTDPDSMGELARRVNEGFVPLISEMSGFVVYLALDAGQGEYGTVSVFEDQTSAEESNRVAEEWVKENLRELLPSTPEYAAGEVVAYKAK
;
A
#
# COMPACT_ATOMS: atom_id res chain seq x y z
N MET A 1 12.44 12.06 -1.13
CA MET A 1 11.35 11.08 -1.24
C MET A 1 10.99 10.50 0.12
N PHE A 2 9.74 10.21 0.32
CA PHE A 2 9.22 9.68 1.57
C PHE A 2 8.45 8.39 1.28
N ALA A 3 8.72 7.32 2.04
CA ALA A 3 8.14 6.01 1.79
C ALA A 3 7.33 5.50 2.98
N ALA A 4 6.30 4.72 2.70
CA ALA A 4 5.50 4.05 3.72
C ALA A 4 5.44 2.57 3.41
N ILE A 5 5.60 1.75 4.45
CA ILE A 5 5.57 0.29 4.35
C ILE A 5 4.46 -0.21 5.25
N ARG A 6 3.63 -1.13 4.73
CA ARG A 6 2.58 -1.77 5.52
C ARG A 6 2.65 -3.28 5.34
N ARG A 7 2.42 -4.00 6.42
CA ARG A 7 2.32 -5.45 6.41
C ARG A 7 0.97 -5.87 6.98
N TYR A 8 0.26 -6.69 6.19
CA TYR A 8 -1.06 -7.20 6.56
C TYR A 8 -1.02 -8.72 6.59
N GLN A 9 -1.96 -9.28 7.33
CA GLN A 9 -2.20 -10.72 7.32
C GLN A 9 -3.59 -10.96 6.74
N THR A 10 -3.67 -11.80 5.71
CA THR A 10 -4.95 -12.21 5.12
C THR A 10 -4.99 -13.73 5.04
N ASP A 11 -6.15 -14.27 4.69
CA ASP A 11 -6.29 -15.69 4.40
C ASP A 11 -5.48 -15.98 3.13
N PRO A 12 -4.59 -17.01 3.13
CA PRO A 12 -3.82 -17.33 1.94
C PRO A 12 -4.68 -17.56 0.69
N ASP A 13 -5.89 -18.10 0.85
CA ASP A 13 -6.80 -18.36 -0.28
C ASP A 13 -7.40 -17.05 -0.84
N SER A 14 -7.33 -15.95 -0.09
CA SER A 14 -7.87 -14.66 -0.50
C SER A 14 -6.86 -13.79 -1.24
N MET A 15 -5.61 -14.21 -1.34
CA MET A 15 -4.55 -13.37 -1.92
C MET A 15 -4.85 -12.96 -3.36
N GLY A 16 -5.38 -13.87 -4.19
CA GLY A 16 -5.72 -13.55 -5.57
C GLY A 16 -6.79 -12.48 -5.69
N GLU A 17 -7.83 -12.58 -4.87
CA GLU A 17 -8.90 -11.59 -4.86
C GLU A 17 -8.41 -10.24 -4.32
N LEU A 18 -7.57 -10.28 -3.29
CA LEU A 18 -6.96 -9.07 -2.72
C LEU A 18 -6.14 -8.34 -3.79
N ALA A 19 -5.25 -9.06 -4.48
CA ALA A 19 -4.41 -8.48 -5.53
C ALA A 19 -5.26 -7.88 -6.66
N ARG A 20 -6.31 -8.58 -7.07
CA ARG A 20 -7.21 -8.10 -8.12
C ARG A 20 -7.88 -6.79 -7.73
N ARG A 21 -8.44 -6.72 -6.52
CA ARG A 21 -9.12 -5.50 -6.06
C ARG A 21 -8.15 -4.32 -5.97
N VAL A 22 -6.94 -4.56 -5.47
CA VAL A 22 -5.92 -3.51 -5.35
C VAL A 22 -5.51 -3.00 -6.73
N ASN A 23 -5.25 -3.91 -7.68
CA ASN A 23 -4.87 -3.51 -9.04
C ASN A 23 -5.97 -2.75 -9.76
N GLU A 24 -7.22 -3.14 -9.59
CA GLU A 24 -8.33 -2.51 -10.29
C GLU A 24 -8.82 -1.23 -9.63
N GLY A 25 -8.75 -1.14 -8.30
CA GLY A 25 -9.33 -0.03 -7.57
C GLY A 25 -8.32 0.93 -6.95
N PHE A 26 -7.31 0.41 -6.28
CA PHE A 26 -6.39 1.27 -5.53
C PHE A 26 -5.25 1.82 -6.39
N VAL A 27 -4.66 0.99 -7.25
CA VAL A 27 -3.52 1.42 -8.08
C VAL A 27 -3.88 2.64 -8.93
N PRO A 28 -5.03 2.67 -9.64
CA PRO A 28 -5.38 3.87 -10.38
C PRO A 28 -5.56 5.09 -9.48
N LEU A 29 -6.13 4.91 -8.30
CA LEU A 29 -6.36 5.99 -7.35
C LEU A 29 -5.06 6.60 -6.85
N ILE A 30 -4.15 5.77 -6.32
CA ILE A 30 -2.92 6.25 -5.73
C ILE A 30 -1.96 6.83 -6.78
N SER A 31 -1.94 6.25 -7.98
CA SER A 31 -1.01 6.68 -9.04
C SER A 31 -1.32 8.08 -9.57
N GLU A 32 -2.52 8.58 -9.36
CA GLU A 32 -2.91 9.93 -9.79
C GLU A 32 -2.71 10.98 -8.69
N MET A 33 -2.31 10.58 -7.50
CA MET A 33 -2.09 11.53 -6.42
C MET A 33 -0.84 12.37 -6.64
N SER A 34 -0.89 13.61 -6.15
CA SER A 34 0.23 14.53 -6.25
C SER A 34 1.48 13.97 -5.57
N GLY A 35 2.62 14.04 -6.23
CA GLY A 35 3.89 13.58 -5.69
C GLY A 35 4.14 12.09 -5.77
N PHE A 36 3.25 11.34 -6.41
CA PHE A 36 3.40 9.89 -6.54
C PHE A 36 4.69 9.51 -7.28
N VAL A 37 5.44 8.54 -6.74
CA VAL A 37 6.66 8.02 -7.37
C VAL A 37 6.47 6.56 -7.78
N VAL A 38 6.14 5.69 -6.81
CA VAL A 38 5.97 4.26 -7.08
C VAL A 38 5.10 3.62 -6.01
N TYR A 39 4.40 2.56 -6.40
CA TYR A 39 3.64 1.71 -5.50
C TYR A 39 3.90 0.26 -5.83
N LEU A 40 4.20 -0.53 -4.81
CA LEU A 40 4.43 -1.97 -4.94
C LEU A 40 3.58 -2.70 -3.91
N ALA A 41 3.01 -3.82 -4.32
CA ALA A 41 2.34 -4.74 -3.39
C ALA A 41 2.90 -6.13 -3.66
N LEU A 42 3.11 -6.90 -2.61
CA LEU A 42 3.72 -8.21 -2.76
C LEU A 42 3.04 -9.26 -1.87
N ASP A 43 3.04 -10.48 -2.39
CA ASP A 43 2.63 -11.66 -1.69
C ASP A 43 3.88 -12.31 -1.11
N ALA A 44 4.05 -12.25 0.21
CA ALA A 44 5.22 -12.80 0.87
C ALA A 44 5.01 -14.27 1.31
N GLY A 45 3.86 -14.85 0.95
CA GLY A 45 3.54 -16.24 1.30
C GLY A 45 2.79 -16.35 2.61
N GLN A 46 2.03 -17.43 2.76
CA GLN A 46 1.30 -17.76 3.98
C GLN A 46 0.34 -16.68 4.44
N GLY A 47 -0.23 -15.93 3.47
CA GLY A 47 -1.17 -14.85 3.80
C GLY A 47 -0.51 -13.53 4.18
N GLU A 48 0.80 -13.44 4.15
CA GLU A 48 1.48 -12.17 4.41
C GLU A 48 1.47 -11.30 3.17
N TYR A 49 0.95 -10.09 3.30
CA TYR A 49 0.77 -9.14 2.21
C TYR A 49 1.48 -7.84 2.58
N GLY A 50 2.40 -7.39 1.75
CA GLY A 50 3.15 -6.18 2.00
C GLY A 50 2.94 -5.13 0.93
N THR A 51 2.99 -3.86 1.32
CA THR A 51 2.91 -2.74 0.37
C THR A 51 4.00 -1.73 0.65
N VAL A 52 4.49 -1.11 -0.41
CA VAL A 52 5.43 0.02 -0.32
C VAL A 52 4.90 1.12 -1.22
N SER A 53 4.75 2.32 -0.66
CA SER A 53 4.38 3.49 -1.44
C SER A 53 5.45 4.56 -1.25
N VAL A 54 5.82 5.24 -2.33
CA VAL A 54 6.84 6.29 -2.30
C VAL A 54 6.27 7.55 -2.94
N PHE A 55 6.46 8.68 -2.25
CA PHE A 55 6.03 10.00 -2.72
C PHE A 55 7.22 10.96 -2.66
N GLU A 56 7.13 12.05 -3.40
CA GLU A 56 8.23 13.03 -3.48
C GLU A 56 8.51 13.71 -2.14
N ASP A 57 7.47 13.92 -1.32
CA ASP A 57 7.60 14.59 -0.03
C ASP A 57 6.71 13.96 1.04
N GLN A 58 6.95 14.36 2.28
CA GLN A 58 6.23 13.84 3.43
C GLN A 58 4.75 14.20 3.42
N THR A 59 4.41 15.42 3.02
CA THR A 59 3.02 15.87 2.98
C THR A 59 2.18 15.02 2.03
N SER A 60 2.71 14.76 0.84
CA SER A 60 2.03 13.90 -0.15
C SER A 60 1.89 12.48 0.35
N ALA A 61 2.94 11.95 1.01
CA ALA A 61 2.91 10.61 1.59
C ALA A 61 1.84 10.50 2.67
N GLU A 62 1.74 11.48 3.55
CA GLU A 62 0.74 11.49 4.63
C GLU A 62 -0.68 11.54 4.07
N GLU A 63 -0.91 12.34 3.04
CA GLU A 63 -2.21 12.40 2.37
C GLU A 63 -2.55 11.05 1.74
N SER A 64 -1.57 10.39 1.11
CA SER A 64 -1.80 9.07 0.52
C SER A 64 -2.14 8.02 1.58
N ASN A 65 -1.55 8.13 2.77
CA ASN A 65 -1.84 7.23 3.88
C ASN A 65 -3.31 7.33 4.30
N ARG A 66 -3.82 8.55 4.39
CA ARG A 66 -5.22 8.80 4.73
C ARG A 66 -6.15 8.17 3.68
N VAL A 67 -5.85 8.40 2.40
CA VAL A 67 -6.63 7.84 1.30
C VAL A 67 -6.58 6.31 1.32
N ALA A 68 -5.39 5.74 1.56
CA ALA A 68 -5.22 4.29 1.62
C ALA A 68 -6.03 3.65 2.74
N GLU A 69 -6.01 4.25 3.94
CA GLU A 69 -6.78 3.73 5.07
C GLU A 69 -8.27 3.73 4.79
N GLU A 70 -8.79 4.81 4.21
CA GLU A 70 -10.20 4.90 3.85
C GLU A 70 -10.58 3.86 2.79
N TRP A 71 -9.75 3.72 1.77
CA TRP A 71 -10.02 2.78 0.67
C TRP A 71 -10.02 1.32 1.16
N VAL A 72 -9.05 0.96 1.99
CA VAL A 72 -8.97 -0.39 2.57
C VAL A 72 -10.20 -0.66 3.42
N LYS A 73 -10.59 0.29 4.26
CA LYS A 73 -11.76 0.16 5.12
C LYS A 73 -13.05 -0.04 4.32
N GLU A 74 -13.19 0.66 3.20
CA GLU A 74 -14.40 0.59 2.37
C GLU A 74 -14.42 -0.64 1.45
N ASN A 75 -13.26 -1.10 0.98
CA ASN A 75 -13.19 -2.11 -0.09
C ASN A 75 -12.58 -3.45 0.31
N LEU A 76 -11.79 -3.51 1.38
CA LEU A 76 -11.04 -4.70 1.75
C LEU A 76 -11.27 -5.18 3.18
N ARG A 77 -12.32 -4.69 3.82
CA ARG A 77 -12.57 -4.97 5.24
C ARG A 77 -12.60 -6.46 5.54
N GLU A 78 -13.29 -7.25 4.71
CA GLU A 78 -13.43 -8.69 4.93
C GLU A 78 -12.16 -9.46 4.60
N LEU A 79 -11.25 -8.88 3.80
CA LEU A 79 -9.99 -9.52 3.42
C LEU A 79 -8.86 -9.12 4.35
N LEU A 80 -8.90 -7.91 4.90
CA LEU A 80 -7.86 -7.35 5.77
C LEU A 80 -8.49 -6.85 7.08
N PRO A 81 -8.93 -7.77 7.94
CA PRO A 81 -9.67 -7.39 9.15
C PRO A 81 -8.79 -6.79 10.25
N SER A 82 -7.48 -7.03 10.21
CA SER A 82 -6.56 -6.58 11.25
C SER A 82 -5.85 -5.29 10.86
N THR A 83 -5.45 -4.52 11.87
CA THR A 83 -4.63 -3.32 11.65
C THR A 83 -3.24 -3.75 11.16
N PRO A 84 -2.70 -3.13 10.09
CA PRO A 84 -1.38 -3.51 9.60
C PRO A 84 -0.26 -3.02 10.51
N GLU A 85 0.89 -3.68 10.40
CA GLU A 85 2.13 -3.12 10.90
C GLU A 85 2.52 -2.00 9.93
N TYR A 86 3.02 -0.89 10.46
CA TYR A 86 3.26 0.32 9.68
C TYR A 86 4.62 0.93 10.03
N ALA A 87 5.36 1.32 8.99
CA ALA A 87 6.58 2.11 9.15
C ALA A 87 6.67 3.11 8.01
N ALA A 88 7.17 4.30 8.30
CA ALA A 88 7.35 5.31 7.27
C ALA A 88 8.57 6.15 7.58
N GLY A 89 9.22 6.67 6.55
CA GLY A 89 10.40 7.49 6.74
C GLY A 89 10.94 8.04 5.45
N GLU A 90 11.98 8.87 5.60
CA GLU A 90 12.69 9.45 4.49
C GLU A 90 13.49 8.38 3.76
N VAL A 91 13.44 8.39 2.43
CA VAL A 91 14.24 7.48 1.61
C VAL A 91 15.70 7.94 1.68
N VAL A 92 16.57 7.08 2.19
CA VAL A 92 17.98 7.41 2.39
C VAL A 92 18.91 6.77 1.35
N ALA A 93 18.38 5.88 0.51
CA ALA A 93 19.11 5.31 -0.63
C ALA A 93 18.09 4.94 -1.71
N TYR A 94 18.40 5.29 -2.94
CA TYR A 94 17.47 5.06 -4.04
C TYR A 94 18.23 4.87 -5.34
N LYS A 95 17.84 3.86 -6.09
CA LYS A 95 18.31 3.65 -7.47
C LYS A 95 17.22 2.94 -8.23
N ALA A 96 16.88 3.45 -9.40
CA ALA A 96 15.94 2.81 -10.32
C ALA A 96 16.64 2.55 -11.64
N LYS A 97 16.06 1.67 -12.44
CA LYS A 97 16.54 1.36 -13.77
C LYS A 97 16.59 2.60 -14.65
#